data_2539f66c8e1920c29e4bd64a8ccda417
#
_entry.id   2539f66c8e1920c29e4bd64a8ccda417
#
_cell.length_a   1.000
_cell.length_b   1.000
_cell.length_c   1.000
_cell.angle_alpha   90.00
_cell.angle_beta   90.00
_cell.angle_gamma   90.00
#
_symmetry.space_group_name_H-M   'P 1'
#
loop_
_entity.id
_entity.type
_entity.pdbx_description
1 polymer ?
#
loop_
_entity_poly.entity_id
_entity_poly.type
_entity_poly.pdbx_seq_one_letter_code
_entity_poly.pdbx_strand_id
1 'polypeptide(L)'
;MDFKVATLLKLSSGNKKLETVSASFQVEWFRRSCYIDGTVLLTKTDVGIWVSAHLKANSIAECGSCLEEYKEVISLEIEEEYIPLFNLLTGERNEIEEIYKDNFHILEDNVLDLSSAVSQYLSLQS
;
A
#
# COMPACT_ATOMS: atom_id res chain seq x y z
N MET A 1 -2.71 -7.33 -1.39
CA MET A 1 -1.50 -6.58 -1.00
C MET A 1 -1.52 -6.26 0.49
N ASP A 2 -1.73 -7.29 1.29
CA ASP A 2 -1.79 -7.17 2.74
C ASP A 2 -0.52 -7.72 3.36
N PHE A 3 0.01 -7.01 4.35
CA PHE A 3 1.20 -7.43 5.08
C PHE A 3 0.87 -7.51 6.57
N LYS A 4 1.26 -8.61 7.18
CA LYS A 4 1.14 -8.75 8.64
C LYS A 4 2.35 -8.12 9.28
N VAL A 5 2.14 -7.05 10.04
CA VAL A 5 3.24 -6.24 10.58
C VAL A 5 3.37 -6.31 12.10
N ALA A 6 2.67 -7.23 12.74
CA ALA A 6 2.71 -7.36 14.20
C ALA A 6 4.14 -7.53 14.73
N THR A 7 4.94 -8.39 14.09
CA THR A 7 6.32 -8.64 14.50
C THR A 7 7.17 -7.37 14.36
N LEU A 8 7.04 -6.66 13.25
CA LEU A 8 7.79 -5.43 13.02
C LEU A 8 7.40 -4.34 14.02
N LEU A 9 6.10 -4.24 14.37
CA LEU A 9 5.62 -3.26 15.35
C LEU A 9 6.19 -3.49 16.75
N LYS A 10 6.60 -4.71 17.07
CA LYS A 10 7.22 -5.04 18.36
C LYS A 10 8.69 -4.65 18.44
N LEU A 11 9.31 -4.37 17.31
CA LEU A 11 10.72 -4.03 17.27
C LEU A 11 10.93 -2.54 17.49
N SER A 12 12.16 -2.14 17.80
CA SER A 12 12.50 -0.74 18.00
C SER A 12 12.54 0.01 16.67
N SER A 13 12.40 1.34 16.75
CA SER A 13 12.45 2.20 15.56
C SER A 13 13.73 1.97 14.77
N GLY A 14 13.60 2.01 13.45
CA GLY A 14 14.71 1.79 12.53
C GLY A 14 14.80 0.37 11.98
N ASN A 15 14.11 -0.61 12.59
CA ASN A 15 14.06 -1.96 12.05
C ASN A 15 13.27 -1.99 10.74
N LYS A 16 13.75 -2.79 9.80
CA LYS A 16 13.21 -2.83 8.44
C LYS A 16 12.85 -4.25 8.02
N LYS A 17 11.87 -4.36 7.14
CA LYS A 17 11.51 -5.62 6.50
C LYS A 17 11.22 -5.36 5.02
N LEU A 18 11.87 -6.13 4.15
CA LEU A 18 11.64 -6.04 2.71
C LEU A 18 10.62 -7.09 2.29
N GLU A 19 9.58 -6.65 1.62
CA GLU A 19 8.53 -7.51 1.08
C GLU A 19 8.48 -7.38 -0.44
N THR A 20 7.99 -8.41 -1.11
CA THR A 20 7.74 -8.37 -2.55
C THR A 20 6.24 -8.39 -2.80
N VAL A 21 5.82 -7.72 -3.88
CA VAL A 21 4.43 -7.69 -4.32
C VAL A 21 4.34 -8.30 -5.72
N SER A 22 3.37 -9.17 -5.88
CA SER A 22 3.07 -9.77 -7.18
C SER A 22 1.59 -10.13 -7.14
N ALA A 23 0.73 -9.26 -7.66
CA ALA A 23 -0.71 -9.43 -7.50
C ALA A 23 -1.49 -8.77 -8.63
N SER A 24 -2.64 -9.36 -8.93
CA SER A 24 -3.63 -8.71 -9.80
C SER A 24 -4.41 -7.70 -8.97
N PHE A 25 -4.66 -6.55 -9.55
CA PHE A 25 -5.36 -5.46 -8.89
C PHE A 25 -6.38 -4.86 -9.84
N GLN A 26 -7.64 -4.81 -9.41
CA GLN A 26 -8.69 -4.20 -10.20
C GLN A 26 -9.01 -2.83 -9.65
N VAL A 27 -8.92 -1.81 -10.49
CA VAL A 27 -9.22 -0.43 -10.13
C VAL A 27 -10.65 -0.15 -10.57
N GLU A 28 -11.57 -0.03 -9.61
CA GLU A 28 -13.01 0.09 -9.86
C GLU A 28 -13.38 1.25 -10.78
N TRP A 29 -12.76 2.41 -10.58
CA TRP A 29 -13.05 3.60 -11.37
C TRP A 29 -12.39 3.60 -12.76
N PHE A 30 -11.50 2.64 -13.01
CA PHE A 30 -10.74 2.58 -14.27
C PHE A 30 -11.22 1.49 -15.23
N ARG A 31 -12.04 0.56 -14.76
CA ARG A 31 -12.45 -0.64 -15.51
C ARG A 31 -11.27 -1.39 -16.14
N ARG A 32 -10.13 -1.33 -15.51
CA ARG A 32 -8.91 -1.99 -15.95
C ARG A 32 -8.42 -2.95 -14.90
N SER A 33 -7.92 -4.09 -15.35
CA SER A 33 -7.15 -4.98 -14.49
C SER A 33 -5.69 -4.65 -14.65
N CYS A 34 -5.01 -4.49 -13.54
CA CYS A 34 -3.57 -4.27 -13.52
C CYS A 34 -2.89 -5.44 -12.83
N TYR A 35 -1.71 -5.77 -13.30
CA TYR A 35 -0.80 -6.66 -12.56
C TYR A 35 0.25 -5.78 -11.91
N ILE A 36 0.37 -5.90 -10.60
CA ILE A 36 1.29 -5.07 -9.82
C ILE A 36 2.42 -5.94 -9.30
N ASP A 37 3.65 -5.54 -9.58
CA ASP A 37 4.84 -6.20 -9.07
C ASP A 37 5.87 -5.18 -8.60
N GLY A 38 6.69 -5.59 -7.67
CA GLY A 38 7.76 -4.75 -7.14
C GLY A 38 8.15 -5.10 -5.73
N THR A 39 8.74 -4.13 -5.05
CA THR A 39 9.24 -4.30 -3.69
C THR A 39 8.66 -3.24 -2.76
N VAL A 40 8.50 -3.62 -1.50
CA VAL A 40 8.03 -2.73 -0.43
C VAL A 40 8.99 -2.85 0.74
N LEU A 41 9.58 -1.73 1.13
CA LEU A 41 10.41 -1.66 2.33
C LEU A 41 9.57 -1.07 3.46
N LEU A 42 9.41 -1.84 4.53
CA LEU A 42 8.68 -1.44 5.73
C LEU A 42 9.69 -1.08 6.81
N THR A 43 9.63 0.15 7.31
CA THR A 43 10.53 0.63 8.36
C THR A 43 9.74 0.99 9.59
N LYS A 44 10.07 0.40 10.73
CA LYS A 44 9.45 0.77 12.01
C LYS A 44 9.86 2.19 12.39
N THR A 45 8.85 3.02 12.67
CA THR A 45 9.05 4.40 13.14
C THR A 45 8.58 4.52 14.60
N ASP A 46 8.77 5.68 15.20
CA ASP A 46 8.32 5.93 16.57
C ASP A 46 6.78 5.88 16.71
N VAL A 47 6.06 6.16 15.63
CA VAL A 47 4.60 6.23 15.66
C VAL A 47 3.91 5.10 14.88
N GLY A 48 4.62 4.44 13.98
CA GLY A 48 4.01 3.39 13.15
C GLY A 48 5.00 2.73 12.21
N ILE A 49 4.65 2.64 10.93
CA ILE A 49 5.49 2.03 9.90
C ILE A 49 5.56 2.95 8.70
N TRP A 50 6.77 3.27 8.27
CA TRP A 50 7.03 3.97 7.03
C TRP A 50 7.08 2.96 5.89
N VAL A 51 6.26 3.18 4.87
CA VAL A 51 6.19 2.34 3.69
C VAL A 51 6.88 3.03 2.53
N SER A 52 7.91 2.39 2.00
CA SER A 52 8.60 2.83 0.79
C SER A 52 8.44 1.74 -0.25
N ALA A 53 7.58 1.96 -1.24
CA ALA A 53 7.26 0.96 -2.24
C ALA A 53 7.68 1.42 -3.63
N HIS A 54 8.32 0.52 -4.37
CA HIS A 54 8.67 0.71 -5.77
C HIS A 54 7.94 -0.36 -6.57
N LEU A 55 6.87 0.03 -7.22
CA LEU A 55 5.96 -0.89 -7.89
C LEU A 55 5.83 -0.53 -9.38
N LYS A 56 5.56 -1.56 -10.17
CA LYS A 56 5.17 -1.39 -11.56
C LYS A 56 3.77 -1.93 -11.74
N ALA A 57 2.88 -1.10 -12.26
CA ALA A 57 1.53 -1.50 -12.63
C ALA A 57 1.49 -1.70 -14.14
N ASN A 58 1.24 -2.95 -14.53
CA ASN A 58 1.10 -3.33 -15.93
C ASN A 58 -0.38 -3.45 -16.23
N SER A 59 -0.92 -2.58 -17.06
CA SER A 59 -2.32 -2.62 -17.45
C SER A 59 -2.46 -2.92 -18.92
N ILE A 60 -3.57 -3.58 -19.26
CA ILE A 60 -3.95 -3.82 -20.64
C ILE A 60 -5.16 -2.95 -20.91
N ALA A 61 -5.02 -2.02 -21.85
CA ALA A 61 -6.10 -1.16 -22.26
C ALA A 61 -6.58 -1.57 -23.66
N GLU A 62 -7.90 -1.62 -23.84
CA GLU A 62 -8.48 -1.88 -25.15
C GLU A 62 -8.64 -0.56 -25.91
N CYS A 63 -8.22 -0.57 -27.17
CA CYS A 63 -8.50 0.52 -28.07
C CYS A 63 -9.95 0.39 -28.54
N GLY A 64 -10.81 1.33 -28.15
CA GLY A 64 -12.26 1.20 -28.28
C GLY A 64 -12.79 0.84 -29.67
N SER A 65 -12.31 1.46 -30.75
CA SER A 65 -12.87 1.26 -32.08
C SER A 65 -12.17 0.17 -32.92
N CYS A 66 -10.95 -0.19 -32.57
CA CYS A 66 -10.19 -1.17 -33.36
C CYS A 66 -9.92 -2.47 -32.62
N LEU A 67 -10.40 -2.63 -31.40
CA LEU A 67 -10.25 -3.82 -30.57
C LEU A 67 -8.80 -4.23 -30.35
N GLU A 68 -7.88 -3.32 -30.56
CA GLU A 68 -6.47 -3.58 -30.28
C GLU A 68 -6.19 -3.38 -28.80
N GLU A 69 -5.42 -4.29 -28.23
CA GLU A 69 -4.94 -4.18 -26.87
C GLU A 69 -3.54 -3.56 -26.88
N TYR A 70 -3.29 -2.62 -26.00
CA TYR A 70 -1.95 -2.12 -25.77
C TYR A 70 -1.62 -2.20 -24.28
N LYS A 71 -0.34 -2.42 -24.00
CA LYS A 71 0.14 -2.52 -22.64
C LYS A 71 0.69 -1.18 -22.18
N GLU A 72 0.24 -0.75 -21.03
CA GLU A 72 0.74 0.44 -20.38
C GLU A 72 1.44 0.03 -19.07
N VAL A 73 2.63 0.56 -18.86
CA VAL A 73 3.40 0.34 -17.64
C VAL A 73 3.50 1.64 -16.87
N ILE A 74 3.00 1.64 -15.65
CA ILE A 74 3.06 2.81 -14.76
C ILE A 74 3.98 2.48 -13.60
N SER A 75 4.99 3.31 -13.37
CA SER A 75 5.86 3.18 -12.21
C SER A 75 5.26 3.94 -11.05
N LEU A 76 5.13 3.28 -9.91
CA LEU A 76 4.61 3.87 -8.69
C LEU A 76 5.72 3.89 -7.64
N GLU A 77 5.94 5.07 -7.07
CA GLU A 77 6.81 5.22 -5.90
C GLU A 77 5.93 5.72 -4.76
N ILE A 78 5.70 4.86 -3.78
CA ILE A 78 4.82 5.15 -2.66
C ILE A 78 5.68 5.40 -1.43
N GLU A 79 5.50 6.57 -0.83
CA GLU A 79 6.17 6.97 0.40
C GLU A 79 5.11 7.45 1.38
N GLU A 80 4.72 6.59 2.34
CA GLU A 80 3.64 6.90 3.27
C GLU A 80 3.94 6.33 4.65
N GLU A 81 3.55 7.05 5.68
CA GLU A 81 3.60 6.54 7.04
C GLU A 81 2.23 6.00 7.44
N TYR A 82 2.20 4.74 7.87
CA TYR A 82 1.00 4.06 8.35
C TYR A 82 0.95 4.10 9.86
N ILE A 83 -0.18 4.50 10.40
CA ILE A 83 -0.39 4.66 11.84
C ILE A 83 -1.30 3.54 12.36
N PRO A 84 -0.92 2.83 13.44
CA PRO A 84 -1.75 1.76 13.99
C PRO A 84 -3.07 2.29 14.55
N LEU A 85 -4.19 1.69 14.11
CA LEU A 85 -5.51 1.98 14.68
C LEU A 85 -5.75 1.27 16.00
N PHE A 86 -5.05 0.15 16.23
CA PHE A 86 -5.29 -0.70 17.40
C PHE A 86 -4.01 -0.91 18.19
N ASN A 87 -4.15 -0.98 19.51
CA ASN A 87 -3.02 -1.26 20.39
C ASN A 87 -2.53 -2.70 20.17
N LEU A 88 -1.23 -2.86 19.96
CA LEU A 88 -0.64 -4.16 19.68
C LEU A 88 -0.82 -5.17 20.82
N LEU A 89 -0.81 -4.70 22.07
CA LEU A 89 -0.87 -5.56 23.26
C LEU A 89 -2.31 -5.83 23.71
N THR A 90 -3.19 -4.84 23.64
CA THR A 90 -4.55 -4.93 24.19
C THR A 90 -5.61 -5.17 23.13
N GLY A 91 -5.33 -4.85 21.88
CA GLY A 91 -6.33 -4.90 20.81
C GLY A 91 -7.33 -3.75 20.84
N GLU A 92 -7.20 -2.84 21.80
CA GLU A 92 -8.09 -1.69 21.90
C GLU A 92 -7.76 -0.64 20.84
N ARG A 93 -8.79 0.12 20.43
CA ARG A 93 -8.61 1.17 19.45
C ARG A 93 -7.77 2.32 20.02
N ASN A 94 -6.74 2.71 19.28
CA ASN A 94 -5.90 3.84 19.65
C ASN A 94 -6.62 5.16 19.38
N GLU A 95 -6.32 6.16 20.21
CA GLU A 95 -6.70 7.52 19.92
C GLU A 95 -5.68 8.10 18.93
N ILE A 96 -6.16 8.56 17.78
CA ILE A 96 -5.30 9.07 16.72
C ILE A 96 -5.17 10.59 16.86
N GLU A 97 -3.93 11.06 16.99
CA GLU A 97 -3.66 12.49 17.06
C GLU A 97 -4.07 13.18 15.75
N GLU A 98 -4.48 14.43 15.86
CA GLU A 98 -4.99 15.23 14.72
C GLU A 98 -4.03 15.25 13.54
N ILE A 99 -2.72 15.35 13.80
CA ILE A 99 -1.71 15.44 12.76
C ILE A 99 -1.60 14.14 11.92
N TYR A 100 -2.10 13.01 12.45
CA TYR A 100 -2.05 11.71 11.77
C TYR A 100 -3.39 11.26 11.20
N LYS A 101 -4.43 12.08 11.26
CA LYS A 101 -5.78 11.68 10.80
C LYS A 101 -5.85 11.35 9.32
N ASP A 102 -5.07 12.04 8.49
CA ASP A 102 -5.07 11.83 7.04
C ASP A 102 -4.08 10.77 6.58
N ASN A 103 -3.30 10.21 7.50
CA ASN A 103 -2.39 9.12 7.19
C ASN A 103 -3.17 7.84 6.93
N PHE A 104 -2.57 6.92 6.18
CA PHE A 104 -3.09 5.56 6.10
C PHE A 104 -2.94 4.88 7.46
N HIS A 105 -3.82 3.93 7.75
CA HIS A 105 -3.84 3.27 9.05
C HIS A 105 -3.61 1.77 8.93
N ILE A 106 -2.93 1.21 9.93
CA ILE A 106 -2.77 -0.23 10.07
C ILE A 106 -4.06 -0.77 10.69
N LEU A 107 -4.67 -1.74 10.02
CA LEU A 107 -5.99 -2.24 10.35
C LEU A 107 -5.98 -3.24 11.50
N GLU A 108 -7.17 -3.74 11.85
CA GLU A 108 -7.36 -4.79 12.84
C GLU A 108 -6.45 -5.99 12.51
N ASP A 109 -6.00 -6.71 13.55
CA ASP A 109 -5.04 -7.81 13.44
C ASP A 109 -3.66 -7.39 12.92
N ASN A 110 -3.34 -6.09 13.00
CA ASN A 110 -2.05 -5.53 12.58
C ASN A 110 -1.75 -5.83 11.10
N VAL A 111 -2.75 -5.67 10.27
CA VAL A 111 -2.63 -5.81 8.83
C VAL A 111 -2.41 -4.43 8.19
N LEU A 112 -1.35 -4.33 7.42
CA LEU A 112 -1.07 -3.14 6.60
C LEU A 112 -1.54 -3.44 5.19
N ASP A 113 -2.59 -2.73 4.75
CA ASP A 113 -3.15 -2.89 3.41
C ASP A 113 -2.60 -1.82 2.48
N LEU A 114 -1.85 -2.25 1.47
CA LEU A 114 -1.26 -1.36 0.49
C LEU A 114 -2.23 -0.95 -0.62
N SER A 115 -3.36 -1.63 -0.74
CA SER A 115 -4.30 -1.43 -1.85
C SER A 115 -4.83 0.00 -1.94
N SER A 116 -5.15 0.61 -0.80
CA SER A 116 -5.64 2.00 -0.77
C SER A 116 -4.62 2.98 -1.29
N ALA A 117 -3.35 2.82 -0.89
CA ALA A 117 -2.27 3.67 -1.37
C ALA A 117 -2.03 3.48 -2.86
N VAL A 118 -2.03 2.24 -3.34
CA VAL A 118 -1.88 1.93 -4.76
C VAL A 118 -2.99 2.61 -5.56
N SER A 119 -4.22 2.48 -5.12
CA SER A 119 -5.37 3.09 -5.79
C SER A 119 -5.24 4.61 -5.87
N GLN A 120 -4.86 5.23 -4.76
CA GLN A 120 -4.67 6.69 -4.70
C GLN A 120 -3.55 7.16 -5.62
N TYR A 121 -2.41 6.49 -5.59
CA TYR A 121 -1.27 6.86 -6.43
C TYR A 121 -1.56 6.64 -7.91
N LEU A 122 -2.29 5.57 -8.28
CA LEU A 122 -2.72 5.36 -9.65
C LEU A 122 -3.63 6.49 -10.14
N SER A 123 -4.51 7.00 -9.28
CA SER A 123 -5.40 8.10 -9.65
C SER A 123 -4.64 9.39 -9.98
N LEU A 124 -3.49 9.60 -9.35
CA LEU A 124 -2.65 10.77 -9.60
C LEU A 124 -1.86 10.66 -10.90
N GLN A 125 -1.68 9.45 -11.42
CA GLN A 125 -0.93 9.19 -12.65
C GLN A 125 -1.81 9.15 -13.90
N SER A 126 -3.11 9.02 -13.74
CA SER A 126 -4.04 8.86 -14.84
C SER A 126 -4.63 10.18 -15.38
#